data_eeb4ba60b3a6607249b98f97e5af1d11
#
_entry.id   eeb4ba60b3a6607249b98f97e5af1d11
#
_cell.length_a   1.000
_cell.length_b   1.000
_cell.length_c   1.000
_cell.angle_alpha   90.00
_cell.angle_beta   90.00
_cell.angle_gamma   90.00
#
_symmetry.space_group_name_H-M   'P 1'
#
loop_
_entity.id
_entity.type
_entity.pdbx_description
1 polymer ?
#
loop_
_entity_poly.entity_id
_entity_poly.type
_entity_poly.pdbx_seq_one_letter_code
_entity_poly.pdbx_strand_id
1 'polypeptide(L)'
;MKKVWKNYKQTIILLMALVIGAVVGLVFGEKASVLSPLGDLFLNMMFVIIVPLIFLTITTSIAKIKQPKRVGKVLTNIFLVFIITSILACIIGLGATFATKLVNPNDSSAILESMDSSAKEDVEMNILERTVSVISVDDFTGILSRQNIIALVLFSIMIGLAISKVGEKAKPLVDVLEACNLVALKFIDFAFYYAPIGLSCYFAALIGSFGASIAVGYVKTFVIYLIVSILYYFVVYGILSYIAGGKEGTKRFFKHIIPTTVTSISTCSSAACIPANIQSSKNIGVPDDIAETTIPLGCSFHKDGSIIGSVFKIMFLVYLFGTNIWSWQGILQVVATAFVANLLITAVPIGGGTISEMMILSLMGFPVASLPILTIIATIIDAPATMLNVVGDCCSSMLVARRVDGKDWIHAKDKKDNVVETKALVKKEKETDTKAKSKKKTK
;
A
#
# COMPACT_ATOMS: atom_id res chain seq x y z
N MET A 1 -2.26 -24.13 14.84
CA MET A 1 -3.64 -23.68 14.57
C MET A 1 -4.05 -22.46 15.40
N LYS A 2 -4.00 -22.45 16.74
CA LYS A 2 -4.43 -21.29 17.56
C LYS A 2 -3.73 -19.96 17.24
N LYS A 3 -2.44 -19.95 16.89
CA LYS A 3 -1.65 -18.75 16.54
C LYS A 3 -2.04 -18.20 15.16
N VAL A 4 -2.29 -19.08 14.21
CA VAL A 4 -2.80 -18.73 12.86
C VAL A 4 -4.19 -18.12 12.98
N TRP A 5 -5.11 -18.76 13.70
CA TRP A 5 -6.46 -18.24 13.93
C TRP A 5 -6.45 -16.83 14.53
N LYS A 6 -5.58 -16.55 15.51
CA LYS A 6 -5.50 -15.23 16.13
C LYS A 6 -5.09 -14.13 15.14
N ASN A 7 -4.18 -14.44 14.21
CA ASN A 7 -3.67 -13.48 13.22
C ASN A 7 -4.64 -13.24 12.05
N TYR A 8 -5.36 -14.28 11.60
CA TYR A 8 -6.29 -14.18 10.46
C TYR A 8 -7.74 -13.93 10.86
N LYS A 9 -8.04 -13.89 12.15
CA LYS A 9 -9.43 -13.84 12.64
C LYS A 9 -10.25 -12.73 11.96
N GLN A 10 -9.69 -11.52 11.87
CA GLN A 10 -10.40 -10.37 11.31
C GLN A 10 -10.62 -10.52 9.80
N THR A 11 -9.60 -10.90 9.05
CA THR A 11 -9.69 -11.14 7.61
C THR A 11 -10.67 -12.26 7.28
N ILE A 12 -10.61 -13.38 8.03
CA ILE A 12 -11.56 -14.50 7.85
C ILE A 12 -12.99 -14.05 8.15
N ILE A 13 -13.22 -13.30 9.23
CA ILE A 13 -14.54 -12.78 9.56
C ILE A 13 -15.08 -11.88 8.47
N LEU A 14 -14.26 -10.98 7.91
CA LEU A 14 -14.67 -10.10 6.81
C LEU A 14 -14.99 -10.88 5.54
N LEU A 15 -14.14 -11.84 5.15
CA LEU A 15 -14.41 -12.69 3.99
C LEU A 15 -15.68 -13.54 4.16
N MET A 16 -15.89 -14.12 5.34
CA MET A 16 -17.13 -14.84 5.64
C MET A 16 -18.35 -13.92 5.61
N ALA A 17 -18.22 -12.70 6.12
CA ALA A 17 -19.28 -11.71 6.07
C ALA A 17 -19.67 -11.35 4.62
N LEU A 18 -18.69 -11.19 3.73
CA LEU A 18 -18.94 -10.97 2.29
C LEU A 18 -19.63 -12.18 1.64
N VAL A 19 -19.20 -13.41 1.96
CA VAL A 19 -19.86 -14.61 1.46
C VAL A 19 -21.30 -14.71 1.94
N ILE A 20 -21.55 -14.43 3.22
CA ILE A 20 -22.92 -14.40 3.78
C ILE A 20 -23.75 -13.33 3.07
N GLY A 21 -23.20 -12.12 2.91
CA GLY A 21 -23.87 -11.05 2.16
C GLY A 21 -24.20 -11.44 0.74
N ALA A 22 -23.27 -12.10 0.03
CA ALA A 22 -23.50 -12.60 -1.33
C ALA A 22 -24.65 -13.62 -1.37
N VAL A 23 -24.66 -14.60 -0.47
CA VAL A 23 -25.73 -15.60 -0.38
C VAL A 23 -27.08 -14.93 -0.08
N VAL A 24 -27.12 -14.03 0.87
CA VAL A 24 -28.37 -13.27 1.20
C VAL A 24 -28.85 -12.46 -0.01
N GLY A 25 -27.95 -11.75 -0.70
CA GLY A 25 -28.30 -10.99 -1.90
C GLY A 25 -28.84 -11.90 -3.03
N LEU A 26 -28.22 -13.04 -3.29
CA LEU A 26 -28.66 -13.99 -4.31
C LEU A 26 -30.02 -14.63 -3.97
N VAL A 27 -30.27 -14.94 -2.69
CA VAL A 27 -31.51 -15.62 -2.24
C VAL A 27 -32.69 -14.65 -2.21
N PHE A 28 -32.50 -13.44 -1.68
CA PHE A 28 -33.58 -12.47 -1.46
C PHE A 28 -33.76 -11.50 -2.64
N GLY A 29 -32.79 -11.42 -3.56
CA GLY A 29 -32.83 -10.48 -4.70
C GLY A 29 -33.01 -9.05 -4.24
N GLU A 30 -33.82 -8.25 -4.95
CA GLU A 30 -34.06 -6.84 -4.63
C GLU A 30 -34.54 -6.56 -3.20
N LYS A 31 -35.17 -7.54 -2.53
CA LYS A 31 -35.61 -7.41 -1.15
C LYS A 31 -34.43 -7.26 -0.16
N ALA A 32 -33.23 -7.67 -0.55
CA ALA A 32 -32.02 -7.49 0.25
C ALA A 32 -31.63 -6.00 0.41
N SER A 33 -32.17 -5.09 -0.43
CA SER A 33 -31.97 -3.64 -0.32
C SER A 33 -32.43 -3.06 1.01
N VAL A 34 -33.35 -3.72 1.71
CA VAL A 34 -33.75 -3.36 3.12
C VAL A 34 -32.54 -3.34 4.06
N LEU A 35 -31.47 -4.06 3.75
CA LEU A 35 -30.24 -4.10 4.56
C LEU A 35 -29.29 -2.93 4.24
N SER A 36 -29.53 -2.16 3.16
CA SER A 36 -28.66 -1.04 2.75
C SER A 36 -28.35 -0.05 3.88
N PRO A 37 -29.34 0.40 4.73
CA PRO A 37 -29.04 1.37 5.78
C PRO A 37 -27.98 0.90 6.80
N LEU A 38 -27.89 -0.42 7.04
CA LEU A 38 -26.85 -0.99 7.92
C LEU A 38 -25.47 -0.96 7.24
N GLY A 39 -25.43 -1.14 5.93
CA GLY A 39 -24.23 -0.95 5.13
C GLY A 39 -23.81 0.53 5.10
N ASP A 40 -24.75 1.42 4.86
CA ASP A 40 -24.52 2.86 4.78
C ASP A 40 -23.99 3.43 6.12
N LEU A 41 -24.41 2.87 7.25
CA LEU A 41 -23.87 3.26 8.56
C LEU A 41 -22.35 3.03 8.63
N PHE A 42 -21.85 1.87 8.15
CA PHE A 42 -20.42 1.61 8.09
C PHE A 42 -19.70 2.61 7.17
N LEU A 43 -20.26 2.84 5.99
CA LEU A 43 -19.69 3.78 5.03
C LEU A 43 -19.65 5.20 5.59
N ASN A 44 -20.72 5.65 6.24
CA ASN A 44 -20.76 6.97 6.85
C ASN A 44 -19.72 7.15 7.96
N MET A 45 -19.48 6.11 8.78
CA MET A 45 -18.37 6.14 9.76
C MET A 45 -17.02 6.28 9.07
N MET A 46 -16.81 5.58 7.96
CA MET A 46 -15.57 5.69 7.18
C MET A 46 -15.44 7.07 6.51
N PHE A 47 -16.53 7.60 5.97
CA PHE A 47 -16.55 8.92 5.32
C PHE A 47 -16.20 10.08 6.25
N VAL A 48 -16.67 10.04 7.50
CA VAL A 48 -16.43 11.12 8.49
C VAL A 48 -14.95 11.24 8.83
N ILE A 49 -14.23 10.12 8.90
CA ILE A 49 -12.82 10.12 9.32
C ILE A 49 -11.82 10.42 8.19
N ILE A 50 -12.24 10.34 6.92
CA ILE A 50 -11.33 10.47 5.76
C ILE A 50 -10.58 11.80 5.77
N VAL A 51 -11.27 12.91 5.89
CA VAL A 51 -10.69 14.26 5.83
C VAL A 51 -9.68 14.48 6.97
N PRO A 52 -10.04 14.27 8.26
CA PRO A 52 -9.09 14.37 9.36
C PRO A 52 -7.90 13.44 9.18
N LEU A 53 -8.12 12.22 8.75
CA LEU A 53 -7.08 11.22 8.61
C LEU A 53 -6.06 11.63 7.53
N ILE A 54 -6.52 12.06 6.35
CA ILE A 54 -5.64 12.53 5.26
C ILE A 54 -4.77 13.68 5.76
N PHE A 55 -5.40 14.70 6.37
CA PHE A 55 -4.68 15.86 6.89
C PHE A 55 -3.62 15.47 7.93
N LEU A 56 -4.02 14.74 8.97
CA LEU A 56 -3.13 14.37 10.07
C LEU A 56 -1.98 13.46 9.59
N THR A 57 -2.30 12.44 8.79
CA THR A 57 -1.32 11.46 8.35
C THR A 57 -0.27 12.09 7.44
N ILE A 58 -0.69 12.85 6.43
CA ILE A 58 0.25 13.49 5.47
C ILE A 58 1.08 14.56 6.16
N THR A 59 0.44 15.43 6.93
CA THR A 59 1.14 16.53 7.63
C THR A 59 2.19 16.00 8.61
N THR A 60 1.85 15.01 9.45
CA THR A 60 2.80 14.43 10.42
C THR A 60 3.93 13.68 9.75
N SER A 61 3.65 12.95 8.67
CA SER A 61 4.68 12.21 7.93
C SER A 61 5.71 13.15 7.32
N ILE A 62 5.28 14.22 6.68
CA ILE A 62 6.19 15.21 6.06
C ILE A 62 6.95 16.01 7.11
N ALA A 63 6.29 16.42 8.20
CA ALA A 63 6.92 17.16 9.29
C ALA A 63 8.09 16.40 9.95
N LYS A 64 8.04 15.05 9.94
CA LYS A 64 9.06 14.18 10.55
C LYS A 64 10.25 13.87 9.65
N ILE A 65 10.25 14.25 8.39
CA ILE A 65 11.38 13.99 7.49
C ILE A 65 12.62 14.78 7.96
N LYS A 66 13.50 14.09 8.68
CA LYS A 66 14.81 14.63 9.10
C LYS A 66 15.86 14.29 8.03
N GLN A 67 16.62 15.28 7.56
CA GLN A 67 17.69 15.09 6.59
C GLN A 67 19.08 14.99 7.27
N PRO A 68 19.70 13.81 7.39
CA PRO A 68 21.15 13.69 7.64
C PRO A 68 21.92 13.66 6.32
N LYS A 69 23.08 14.34 6.23
CA LYS A 69 23.85 14.58 4.99
C LYS A 69 24.35 13.32 4.23
N ARG A 70 24.57 12.18 4.88
CA ARG A 70 24.89 10.89 4.20
C ARG A 70 23.67 10.20 3.62
N VAL A 71 22.51 10.46 4.19
CA VAL A 71 21.21 9.91 3.82
C VAL A 71 20.75 10.43 2.45
N GLY A 72 21.23 11.60 1.99
CA GLY A 72 20.78 12.17 0.72
C GLY A 72 21.00 11.24 -0.49
N LYS A 73 22.20 10.65 -0.62
CA LYS A 73 22.48 9.71 -1.73
C LYS A 73 21.65 8.43 -1.61
N VAL A 74 21.51 7.89 -0.39
CA VAL A 74 20.71 6.70 -0.12
C VAL A 74 19.24 7.00 -0.39
N LEU A 75 18.69 8.09 0.14
CA LEU A 75 17.30 8.50 -0.09
C LEU A 75 16.96 8.71 -1.56
N THR A 76 17.82 9.43 -2.31
CA THR A 76 17.61 9.63 -3.75
C THR A 76 17.52 8.29 -4.49
N ASN A 77 18.40 7.33 -4.17
CA ASN A 77 18.35 6.01 -4.78
C ASN A 77 17.13 5.19 -4.34
N ILE A 78 16.69 5.32 -3.08
CA ILE A 78 15.46 4.69 -2.58
C ILE A 78 14.25 5.19 -3.39
N PHE A 79 14.04 6.51 -3.47
CA PHE A 79 12.90 7.07 -4.19
C PHE A 79 12.93 6.73 -5.69
N LEU A 80 14.12 6.74 -6.30
CA LEU A 80 14.26 6.36 -7.71
C LEU A 80 13.89 4.88 -7.95
N VAL A 81 14.33 3.98 -7.07
CA VAL A 81 13.96 2.56 -7.15
C VAL A 81 12.46 2.40 -6.97
N PHE A 82 11.87 3.05 -5.96
CA PHE A 82 10.43 3.00 -5.69
C PHE A 82 9.59 3.48 -6.87
N ILE A 83 9.99 4.57 -7.53
CA ILE A 83 9.28 5.08 -8.72
C ILE A 83 9.35 4.07 -9.86
N ILE A 84 10.53 3.51 -10.13
CA ILE A 84 10.72 2.55 -11.24
C ILE A 84 9.88 1.28 -11.01
N THR A 85 9.92 0.70 -9.82
CA THR A 85 9.15 -0.52 -9.49
C THR A 85 7.65 -0.24 -9.49
N SER A 86 7.22 0.91 -9.00
CA SER A 86 5.83 1.35 -9.03
C SER A 86 5.28 1.52 -10.46
N ILE A 87 6.06 2.09 -11.37
CA ILE A 87 5.68 2.17 -12.79
C ILE A 87 5.58 0.77 -13.39
N LEU A 88 6.52 -0.12 -13.09
CA LEU A 88 6.47 -1.51 -13.53
C LEU A 88 5.22 -2.23 -13.01
N ALA A 89 4.85 -2.00 -11.74
CA ALA A 89 3.64 -2.54 -11.13
C ALA A 89 2.37 -2.04 -11.86
N CYS A 90 2.31 -0.74 -12.19
CA CYS A 90 1.22 -0.18 -12.99
C CYS A 90 1.10 -0.84 -14.37
N ILE A 91 2.21 -1.00 -15.08
CA ILE A 91 2.22 -1.60 -16.43
C ILE A 91 1.72 -3.04 -16.38
N ILE A 92 2.18 -3.82 -15.40
CA ILE A 92 1.74 -5.22 -15.24
C ILE A 92 0.27 -5.31 -14.85
N GLY A 93 -0.20 -4.44 -13.95
CA GLY A 93 -1.61 -4.33 -13.57
C GLY A 93 -2.51 -4.00 -14.78
N LEU A 94 -2.10 -3.02 -15.60
CA LEU A 94 -2.81 -2.66 -16.83
C LEU A 94 -2.83 -3.82 -17.84
N GLY A 95 -1.69 -4.46 -18.09
CA GLY A 95 -1.60 -5.60 -18.99
C GLY A 95 -2.54 -6.74 -18.58
N ALA A 96 -2.59 -7.06 -17.29
CA ALA A 96 -3.46 -8.09 -16.75
C ALA A 96 -4.95 -7.74 -16.90
N THR A 97 -5.33 -6.51 -16.58
CA THR A 97 -6.73 -6.06 -16.64
C THR A 97 -7.22 -5.87 -18.07
N PHE A 98 -6.37 -5.44 -19.01
CA PHE A 98 -6.73 -5.38 -20.43
C PHE A 98 -6.93 -6.76 -21.05
N ALA A 99 -6.11 -7.74 -20.65
CA ALA A 99 -6.23 -9.11 -21.14
C ALA A 99 -7.52 -9.82 -20.68
N THR A 100 -8.12 -9.39 -19.56
CA THR A 100 -9.10 -10.22 -18.86
C THR A 100 -10.51 -9.63 -18.75
N LYS A 101 -10.72 -8.33 -19.02
CA LYS A 101 -12.01 -7.61 -18.84
C LYS A 101 -12.74 -8.06 -17.57
N LEU A 102 -12.57 -7.32 -16.46
CA LEU A 102 -12.97 -7.76 -15.12
C LEU A 102 -14.49 -7.90 -14.94
N VAL A 103 -15.28 -7.05 -15.61
CA VAL A 103 -16.75 -6.98 -15.56
C VAL A 103 -17.28 -6.69 -16.97
N ASN A 104 -18.51 -7.08 -17.27
CA ASN A 104 -19.17 -6.77 -18.55
C ASN A 104 -19.97 -5.44 -18.43
N PRO A 105 -19.90 -4.56 -19.45
CA PRO A 105 -20.59 -3.27 -19.43
C PRO A 105 -22.13 -3.37 -19.34
N ASN A 106 -22.72 -4.48 -19.75
CA ASN A 106 -24.17 -4.68 -19.74
C ASN A 106 -24.79 -4.73 -18.34
N ASP A 107 -23.95 -4.88 -17.29
CA ASP A 107 -24.38 -4.94 -15.90
C ASP A 107 -24.47 -3.55 -15.25
N SER A 108 -24.13 -2.48 -16.00
CA SER A 108 -23.97 -1.11 -15.49
C SER A 108 -25.23 -0.26 -15.48
N SER A 109 -26.23 -0.55 -16.32
CA SER A 109 -27.40 0.32 -16.48
C SER A 109 -28.19 0.53 -15.18
N ALA A 110 -28.42 -0.54 -14.42
CA ALA A 110 -29.11 -0.47 -13.13
C ALA A 110 -28.29 0.26 -12.05
N ILE A 111 -26.94 0.15 -12.11
CA ILE A 111 -26.02 0.85 -11.20
C ILE A 111 -26.01 2.36 -11.49
N LEU A 112 -25.96 2.73 -12.77
CA LEU A 112 -25.99 4.13 -13.22
C LEU A 112 -27.29 4.79 -12.83
N GLU A 113 -28.44 4.13 -13.02
CA GLU A 113 -29.76 4.67 -12.69
C GLU A 113 -29.96 4.92 -11.19
N SER A 114 -29.34 4.08 -10.32
CA SER A 114 -29.35 4.28 -8.86
C SER A 114 -28.35 5.34 -8.38
N MET A 115 -27.36 5.71 -9.19
CA MET A 115 -26.28 6.65 -8.88
C MET A 115 -26.45 8.03 -9.50
N ASP A 116 -27.42 8.22 -10.40
CA ASP A 116 -27.60 9.40 -11.25
C ASP A 116 -28.00 10.69 -10.50
N SER A 117 -28.17 10.63 -9.18
CA SER A 117 -28.50 11.81 -8.37
C SER A 117 -27.27 12.68 -8.00
N SER A 118 -26.06 12.34 -8.46
CA SER A 118 -24.82 13.03 -8.09
C SER A 118 -23.96 13.50 -9.27
N ALA A 119 -24.42 13.38 -10.49
CA ALA A 119 -23.71 13.89 -11.67
C ALA A 119 -23.63 15.42 -11.59
N LYS A 120 -22.43 15.97 -11.42
CA LYS A 120 -22.19 17.40 -11.63
C LYS A 120 -22.40 17.69 -13.11
N GLU A 121 -23.19 18.71 -13.40
CA GLU A 121 -23.26 19.29 -14.74
C GLU A 121 -21.83 19.60 -15.22
N ASP A 122 -21.47 19.06 -16.37
CA ASP A 122 -20.18 19.36 -17.04
C ASP A 122 -20.26 20.83 -17.50
N VAL A 123 -19.75 21.72 -16.66
CA VAL A 123 -19.40 23.08 -17.09
C VAL A 123 -18.19 22.96 -17.99
N GLU A 124 -18.25 23.42 -19.22
CA GLU A 124 -17.10 23.52 -20.13
C GLU A 124 -16.05 24.46 -19.53
N MET A 125 -15.18 23.91 -18.67
CA MET A 125 -14.03 24.64 -18.11
C MET A 125 -12.80 24.40 -18.97
N ASN A 126 -12.02 25.46 -19.18
CA ASN A 126 -10.68 25.36 -19.76
C ASN A 126 -9.81 24.43 -18.88
N ILE A 127 -8.88 23.70 -19.49
CA ILE A 127 -7.96 22.75 -18.78
C ILE A 127 -7.26 23.42 -17.60
N LEU A 128 -6.86 24.69 -17.75
CA LEU A 128 -6.20 25.44 -16.67
C LEU A 128 -7.17 25.73 -15.50
N GLU A 129 -8.39 26.18 -15.81
CA GLU A 129 -9.44 26.44 -14.82
C GLU A 129 -9.82 25.15 -14.08
N ARG A 130 -9.98 24.05 -14.79
CA ARG A 130 -10.24 22.74 -14.21
C ARG A 130 -9.08 22.28 -13.31
N THR A 131 -7.83 22.51 -13.72
CA THR A 131 -6.67 22.17 -12.90
C THR A 131 -6.66 23.01 -11.62
N VAL A 132 -6.86 24.32 -11.72
CA VAL A 132 -6.89 25.22 -10.56
C VAL A 132 -8.03 24.87 -9.61
N SER A 133 -9.23 24.60 -10.11
CA SER A 133 -10.40 24.22 -9.28
C SER A 133 -10.22 22.91 -8.53
N VAL A 134 -9.41 21.99 -9.07
CA VAL A 134 -9.10 20.70 -8.43
C VAL A 134 -8.02 20.84 -7.33
N ILE A 135 -7.03 21.72 -7.53
CA ILE A 135 -5.88 21.85 -6.62
C ILE A 135 -6.05 22.95 -5.56
N SER A 136 -7.02 23.84 -5.71
CA SER A 136 -7.26 24.96 -4.79
C SER A 136 -8.74 25.13 -4.48
N VAL A 137 -8.99 25.67 -3.30
CA VAL A 137 -10.31 26.11 -2.83
C VAL A 137 -10.15 27.49 -2.21
N ASP A 138 -11.21 28.26 -2.21
CA ASP A 138 -11.22 29.67 -1.80
C ASP A 138 -11.32 29.86 -0.28
N ASP A 139 -11.75 28.82 0.46
CA ASP A 139 -11.85 28.91 1.91
C ASP A 139 -11.36 27.63 2.63
N PHE A 140 -11.14 27.74 3.95
CA PHE A 140 -10.67 26.65 4.78
C PHE A 140 -11.72 25.55 4.96
N THR A 141 -12.99 25.90 4.95
CA THR A 141 -14.08 24.93 5.09
C THR A 141 -14.22 24.07 3.84
N GLY A 142 -13.97 24.64 2.67
CA GLY A 142 -13.89 23.93 1.42
C GLY A 142 -12.78 22.88 1.38
N ILE A 143 -11.61 23.14 2.00
CA ILE A 143 -10.54 22.14 2.13
C ILE A 143 -11.00 20.92 2.92
N LEU A 144 -11.85 21.10 3.93
CA LEU A 144 -12.34 20.00 4.77
C LEU A 144 -13.47 19.19 4.11
N SER A 145 -13.79 19.45 2.86
CA SER A 145 -14.77 18.71 2.09
C SER A 145 -14.16 17.47 1.45
N ARG A 146 -14.88 16.35 1.48
CA ARG A 146 -14.52 15.11 0.75
C ARG A 146 -14.47 15.31 -0.77
N GLN A 147 -15.13 16.33 -1.29
CA GLN A 147 -15.12 16.66 -2.72
C GLN A 147 -13.80 17.29 -3.17
N ASN A 148 -13.01 17.85 -2.23
CA ASN A 148 -11.78 18.59 -2.49
C ASN A 148 -10.54 17.88 -1.94
N ILE A 149 -10.50 16.53 -2.03
CA ILE A 149 -9.42 15.71 -1.45
C ILE A 149 -8.06 16.09 -2.01
N ILE A 150 -7.94 16.45 -3.29
CA ILE A 150 -6.67 16.82 -3.91
C ILE A 150 -6.15 18.13 -3.30
N ALA A 151 -7.02 19.13 -3.15
CA ALA A 151 -6.68 20.39 -2.48
C ALA A 151 -6.26 20.14 -1.01
N LEU A 152 -6.98 19.26 -0.29
CA LEU A 152 -6.64 18.85 1.08
C LEU A 152 -5.25 18.20 1.16
N VAL A 153 -4.92 17.31 0.23
CA VAL A 153 -3.60 16.65 0.16
C VAL A 153 -2.49 17.69 -0.05
N LEU A 154 -2.64 18.58 -1.03
CA LEU A 154 -1.65 19.65 -1.28
C LEU A 154 -1.49 20.57 -0.08
N PHE A 155 -2.59 20.99 0.54
CA PHE A 155 -2.58 21.78 1.77
C PHE A 155 -1.84 21.05 2.90
N SER A 156 -2.10 19.76 3.10
CA SER A 156 -1.45 18.94 4.11
C SER A 156 0.06 18.84 3.89
N ILE A 157 0.50 18.70 2.62
CA ILE A 157 1.91 18.72 2.24
C ILE A 157 2.54 20.07 2.58
N MET A 158 1.89 21.17 2.21
CA MET A 158 2.39 22.51 2.47
C MET A 158 2.53 22.79 3.97
N ILE A 159 1.54 22.42 4.78
CA ILE A 159 1.60 22.55 6.25
C ILE A 159 2.72 21.69 6.82
N GLY A 160 2.87 20.43 6.38
CA GLY A 160 3.95 19.54 6.80
C GLY A 160 5.34 20.11 6.50
N LEU A 161 5.54 20.70 5.31
CA LEU A 161 6.77 21.37 4.92
C LEU A 161 7.02 22.65 5.75
N ALA A 162 5.98 23.45 6.03
CA ALA A 162 6.07 24.62 6.87
C ALA A 162 6.51 24.27 8.30
N ILE A 163 5.89 23.22 8.90
CA ILE A 163 6.27 22.68 10.20
C ILE A 163 7.73 22.22 10.20
N SER A 164 8.15 21.47 9.18
CA SER A 164 9.54 21.01 9.03
C SER A 164 10.54 22.17 8.97
N LYS A 165 10.18 23.29 8.32
CA LYS A 165 11.02 24.49 8.25
C LYS A 165 11.07 25.29 9.56
N VAL A 166 9.98 25.34 10.32
CA VAL A 166 9.95 25.97 11.65
C VAL A 166 10.85 25.22 12.65
N GLY A 167 10.99 23.91 12.46
CA GLY A 167 11.90 23.06 13.23
C GLY A 167 11.48 22.84 14.68
N GLU A 168 12.43 22.89 15.61
CA GLU A 168 12.20 22.56 17.04
C GLU A 168 11.09 23.38 17.72
N LYS A 169 10.86 24.63 17.28
CA LYS A 169 9.77 25.46 17.82
C LYS A 169 8.37 24.88 17.51
N ALA A 170 8.25 24.12 16.44
CA ALA A 170 6.99 23.49 16.05
C ALA A 170 6.81 22.09 16.67
N LYS A 171 7.77 21.56 17.44
CA LYS A 171 7.69 20.24 18.06
C LYS A 171 6.40 19.99 18.86
N PRO A 172 5.92 20.92 19.73
CA PRO A 172 4.67 20.70 20.44
C PRO A 172 3.47 20.51 19.50
N LEU A 173 3.43 21.23 18.36
CA LEU A 173 2.38 21.06 17.37
C LEU A 173 2.46 19.67 16.71
N VAL A 174 3.66 19.20 16.37
CA VAL A 174 3.87 17.85 15.80
C VAL A 174 3.38 16.78 16.76
N ASP A 175 3.71 16.89 18.05
CA ASP A 175 3.30 15.94 19.08
C ASP A 175 1.77 15.88 19.22
N VAL A 176 1.08 17.04 19.15
CA VAL A 176 -0.39 17.11 19.16
C VAL A 176 -0.99 16.48 17.90
N LEU A 177 -0.49 16.84 16.72
CA LEU A 177 -0.98 16.26 15.45
C LEU A 177 -0.78 14.76 15.40
N GLU A 178 0.33 14.26 15.96
CA GLU A 178 0.59 12.82 16.06
C GLU A 178 -0.40 12.14 17.00
N ALA A 179 -0.67 12.70 18.16
CA ALA A 179 -1.66 12.19 19.08
C ALA A 179 -3.06 12.17 18.42
N CYS A 180 -3.44 13.24 17.73
CA CYS A 180 -4.69 13.28 16.95
C CYS A 180 -4.73 12.20 15.86
N ASN A 181 -3.61 11.97 15.15
CA ASN A 181 -3.52 10.91 14.14
C ASN A 181 -3.72 9.51 14.75
N LEU A 182 -3.12 9.24 15.90
CA LEU A 182 -3.32 7.98 16.63
C LEU A 182 -4.78 7.79 17.06
N VAL A 183 -5.44 8.86 17.51
CA VAL A 183 -6.89 8.82 17.84
C VAL A 183 -7.73 8.56 16.59
N ALA A 184 -7.43 9.21 15.46
CA ALA A 184 -8.12 8.98 14.20
C ALA A 184 -7.98 7.53 13.73
N LEU A 185 -6.77 6.96 13.83
CA LEU A 185 -6.51 5.56 13.52
C LEU A 185 -7.29 4.63 14.45
N LYS A 186 -7.41 4.99 15.73
CA LYS A 186 -8.17 4.18 16.69
C LYS A 186 -9.67 4.24 16.44
N PHE A 187 -10.19 5.36 15.97
CA PHE A 187 -11.57 5.46 15.49
C PHE A 187 -11.84 4.49 14.33
N ILE A 188 -10.90 4.38 13.38
CA ILE A 188 -11.00 3.41 12.28
C ILE A 188 -11.05 1.98 12.82
N ASP A 189 -10.21 1.63 13.80
CA ASP A 189 -10.27 0.32 14.45
C ASP A 189 -11.70 0.04 15.00
N PHE A 190 -12.33 1.02 15.65
CA PHE A 190 -13.71 0.86 16.15
C PHE A 190 -14.72 0.68 15.01
N ALA A 191 -14.62 1.46 13.94
CA ALA A 191 -15.48 1.31 12.77
C ALA A 191 -15.33 -0.10 12.15
N PHE A 192 -14.11 -0.65 12.14
CA PHE A 192 -13.84 -2.00 11.64
C PHE A 192 -14.38 -3.13 12.50
N TYR A 193 -14.74 -2.90 13.78
CA TYR A 193 -15.51 -3.90 14.55
C TYR A 193 -16.93 -4.08 13.98
N TYR A 194 -17.50 -3.02 13.41
CA TYR A 194 -18.80 -3.06 12.76
C TYR A 194 -18.71 -3.52 11.28
N ALA A 195 -17.54 -3.44 10.66
CA ALA A 195 -17.32 -3.76 9.25
C ALA A 195 -17.90 -5.12 8.80
N PRO A 196 -17.81 -6.24 9.56
CA PRO A 196 -18.41 -7.50 9.12
C PRO A 196 -19.93 -7.39 8.89
N ILE A 197 -20.64 -6.67 9.74
CA ILE A 197 -22.09 -6.44 9.61
C ILE A 197 -22.35 -5.47 8.47
N GLY A 198 -21.69 -4.31 8.47
CA GLY A 198 -21.89 -3.28 7.46
C GLY A 198 -21.58 -3.74 6.06
N LEU A 199 -20.41 -4.37 5.84
CA LEU A 199 -20.02 -4.89 4.52
C LEU A 199 -20.89 -6.05 4.07
N SER A 200 -21.31 -6.95 4.97
CA SER A 200 -22.23 -8.04 4.63
C SER A 200 -23.58 -7.50 4.15
N CYS A 201 -24.16 -6.56 4.88
CA CYS A 201 -25.44 -5.93 4.52
C CYS A 201 -25.35 -5.13 3.23
N TYR A 202 -24.28 -4.35 3.07
CA TYR A 202 -24.03 -3.60 1.84
C TYR A 202 -23.87 -4.54 0.64
N PHE A 203 -23.09 -5.60 0.79
CA PHE A 203 -22.85 -6.57 -0.28
C PHE A 203 -24.11 -7.38 -0.64
N ALA A 204 -24.94 -7.69 0.37
CA ALA A 204 -26.25 -8.31 0.14
C ALA A 204 -27.17 -7.40 -0.67
N ALA A 205 -27.29 -6.12 -0.31
CA ALA A 205 -28.05 -5.14 -1.05
C ALA A 205 -27.53 -4.97 -2.48
N LEU A 206 -26.21 -4.85 -2.65
CA LEU A 206 -25.55 -4.71 -3.95
C LEU A 206 -25.84 -5.90 -4.88
N ILE A 207 -25.62 -7.13 -4.40
CA ILE A 207 -25.89 -8.34 -5.20
C ILE A 207 -27.38 -8.54 -5.44
N GLY A 208 -28.21 -8.19 -4.46
CA GLY A 208 -29.65 -8.27 -4.60
C GLY A 208 -30.20 -7.33 -5.68
N SER A 209 -29.63 -6.12 -5.79
CA SER A 209 -30.03 -5.12 -6.79
C SER A 209 -29.43 -5.38 -8.17
N PHE A 210 -28.17 -5.83 -8.24
CA PHE A 210 -27.41 -5.94 -9.50
C PHE A 210 -27.23 -7.36 -10.02
N GLY A 211 -27.67 -8.36 -9.25
CA GLY A 211 -27.64 -9.78 -9.64
C GLY A 211 -26.27 -10.46 -9.48
N ALA A 212 -26.22 -11.71 -9.94
CA ALA A 212 -25.03 -12.58 -9.78
C ALA A 212 -23.81 -12.12 -10.59
N SER A 213 -23.97 -11.32 -11.63
CA SER A 213 -22.90 -10.88 -12.54
C SER A 213 -21.82 -10.07 -11.81
N ILE A 214 -22.22 -9.16 -10.90
CA ILE A 214 -21.27 -8.38 -10.12
C ILE A 214 -20.46 -9.26 -9.13
N ALA A 215 -21.11 -10.27 -8.55
CA ALA A 215 -20.43 -11.23 -7.69
C ALA A 215 -19.35 -12.02 -8.46
N VAL A 216 -19.67 -12.44 -9.69
CA VAL A 216 -18.72 -13.08 -10.62
C VAL A 216 -17.55 -12.13 -10.93
N GLY A 217 -17.83 -10.83 -11.13
CA GLY A 217 -16.81 -9.81 -11.34
C GLY A 217 -15.82 -9.72 -10.17
N TYR A 218 -16.28 -9.76 -8.92
CA TYR A 218 -15.41 -9.75 -7.74
C TYR A 218 -14.56 -11.03 -7.64
N VAL A 219 -15.16 -12.21 -7.84
CA VAL A 219 -14.43 -13.49 -7.84
C VAL A 219 -13.36 -13.48 -8.95
N LYS A 220 -13.73 -13.05 -10.16
CA LYS A 220 -12.81 -12.94 -11.28
C LYS A 220 -11.66 -11.98 -10.96
N THR A 221 -11.97 -10.81 -10.40
CA THR A 221 -10.97 -9.82 -9.98
C THR A 221 -9.99 -10.42 -8.98
N PHE A 222 -10.48 -11.12 -7.95
CA PHE A 222 -9.64 -11.78 -6.95
C PHE A 222 -8.74 -12.85 -7.56
N VAL A 223 -9.28 -13.75 -8.38
CA VAL A 223 -8.52 -14.85 -8.99
C VAL A 223 -7.42 -14.31 -9.90
N ILE A 224 -7.75 -13.33 -10.76
CA ILE A 224 -6.76 -12.72 -11.66
C ILE A 224 -5.69 -11.98 -10.85
N TYR A 225 -6.10 -11.20 -9.84
CA TYR A 225 -5.17 -10.50 -8.96
C TYR A 225 -4.22 -11.46 -8.23
N LEU A 226 -4.73 -12.59 -7.74
CA LEU A 226 -3.92 -13.62 -7.08
C LEU A 226 -2.90 -14.24 -8.04
N ILE A 227 -3.32 -14.57 -9.28
CA ILE A 227 -2.41 -15.09 -10.32
C ILE A 227 -1.32 -14.07 -10.63
N VAL A 228 -1.70 -12.80 -10.84
CA VAL A 228 -0.75 -11.70 -11.09
C VAL A 228 0.21 -11.55 -9.92
N SER A 229 -0.29 -11.63 -8.68
CA SER A 229 0.55 -11.53 -7.48
C SER A 229 1.58 -12.66 -7.38
N ILE A 230 1.18 -13.88 -7.69
CA ILE A 230 2.09 -15.03 -7.72
C ILE A 230 3.15 -14.87 -8.82
N LEU A 231 2.74 -14.47 -10.01
CA LEU A 231 3.66 -14.22 -11.12
C LEU A 231 4.61 -13.06 -10.79
N TYR A 232 4.11 -11.98 -10.22
CA TYR A 232 4.92 -10.84 -9.80
C TYR A 232 5.96 -11.24 -8.75
N TYR A 233 5.55 -12.01 -7.75
CA TYR A 233 6.42 -12.51 -6.69
C TYR A 233 7.59 -13.35 -7.24
N PHE A 234 7.32 -14.32 -8.10
CA PHE A 234 8.37 -15.24 -8.59
C PHE A 234 9.14 -14.67 -9.78
N VAL A 235 8.45 -14.04 -10.75
CA VAL A 235 9.08 -13.57 -11.98
C VAL A 235 9.69 -12.19 -11.78
N VAL A 236 8.88 -11.20 -11.35
CA VAL A 236 9.35 -9.81 -11.28
C VAL A 236 10.38 -9.65 -10.17
N TYR A 237 10.08 -10.08 -8.94
CA TYR A 237 11.07 -10.01 -7.88
C TYR A 237 12.26 -10.96 -8.11
N GLY A 238 12.06 -12.07 -8.83
CA GLY A 238 13.14 -12.91 -9.30
C GLY A 238 14.11 -12.15 -10.22
N ILE A 239 13.59 -11.46 -11.23
CA ILE A 239 14.37 -10.63 -12.15
C ILE A 239 15.04 -9.46 -11.43
N LEU A 240 14.29 -8.72 -10.59
CA LEU A 240 14.82 -7.58 -9.86
C LEU A 240 15.93 -8.00 -8.87
N SER A 241 15.76 -9.10 -8.15
CA SER A 241 16.79 -9.66 -7.27
C SER A 241 18.03 -10.13 -8.06
N TYR A 242 17.84 -10.64 -9.29
CA TYR A 242 18.93 -10.98 -10.20
C TYR A 242 19.68 -9.73 -10.68
N ILE A 243 18.97 -8.69 -11.05
CA ILE A 243 19.56 -7.38 -11.40
C ILE A 243 20.37 -6.84 -10.20
N ALA A 244 19.86 -6.98 -8.99
CA ALA A 244 20.51 -6.47 -7.78
C ALA A 244 21.78 -7.23 -7.39
N GLY A 245 21.79 -8.58 -7.45
CA GLY A 245 22.89 -9.38 -6.90
C GLY A 245 23.26 -10.62 -7.71
N GLY A 246 22.83 -10.71 -8.99
CA GLY A 246 23.08 -11.86 -9.84
C GLY A 246 22.43 -13.16 -9.33
N LYS A 247 22.93 -14.31 -9.74
CA LYS A 247 22.44 -15.64 -9.31
C LYS A 247 22.44 -15.79 -7.77
N GLU A 248 23.50 -15.30 -7.11
CA GLU A 248 23.60 -15.36 -5.67
C GLU A 248 22.57 -14.47 -4.97
N GLY A 249 22.30 -13.26 -5.53
CA GLY A 249 21.25 -12.37 -5.02
C GLY A 249 19.88 -13.02 -5.05
N THR A 250 19.49 -13.62 -6.17
CA THR A 250 18.21 -14.32 -6.32
C THR A 250 18.11 -15.52 -5.37
N LYS A 251 19.18 -16.33 -5.25
CA LYS A 251 19.21 -17.47 -4.33
C LYS A 251 19.04 -17.05 -2.88
N ARG A 252 19.79 -16.02 -2.43
CA ARG A 252 19.68 -15.50 -1.05
C ARG A 252 18.30 -14.84 -0.82
N PHE A 253 17.78 -14.11 -1.80
CA PHE A 253 16.45 -13.50 -1.71
C PHE A 253 15.38 -14.54 -1.41
N PHE A 254 15.18 -15.55 -2.27
CA PHE A 254 14.14 -16.56 -2.06
C PHE A 254 14.38 -17.43 -0.82
N LYS A 255 15.63 -17.62 -0.40
CA LYS A 255 15.96 -18.34 0.84
C LYS A 255 15.53 -17.58 2.09
N HIS A 256 15.74 -16.27 2.14
CA HIS A 256 15.59 -15.47 3.35
C HIS A 256 14.31 -14.64 3.42
N ILE A 257 13.55 -14.51 2.32
CA ILE A 257 12.32 -13.72 2.27
C ILE A 257 11.09 -14.46 2.85
N ILE A 258 11.15 -15.78 2.99
CA ILE A 258 10.02 -16.60 3.42
C ILE A 258 9.40 -16.15 4.75
N PRO A 259 10.17 -15.86 5.84
CA PRO A 259 9.57 -15.38 7.08
C PRO A 259 8.77 -14.09 6.90
N THR A 260 9.29 -13.15 6.10
CA THR A 260 8.63 -11.89 5.76
C THR A 260 7.35 -12.14 4.96
N THR A 261 7.39 -13.01 3.95
CA THR A 261 6.23 -13.41 3.15
C THR A 261 5.12 -14.00 4.02
N VAL A 262 5.46 -14.95 4.90
CA VAL A 262 4.48 -15.58 5.80
C VAL A 262 3.90 -14.55 6.78
N THR A 263 4.73 -13.66 7.32
CA THR A 263 4.26 -12.62 8.24
C THR A 263 3.33 -11.63 7.53
N SER A 264 3.64 -11.21 6.30
CA SER A 264 2.82 -10.26 5.54
C SER A 264 1.44 -10.82 5.20
N ILE A 265 1.39 -12.05 4.70
CA ILE A 265 0.11 -12.74 4.44
C ILE A 265 -0.66 -12.93 5.76
N SER A 266 0.03 -13.27 6.87
CA SER A 266 -0.61 -13.56 8.15
C SER A 266 -1.18 -12.35 8.86
N THR A 267 -0.59 -11.18 8.66
CA THR A 267 -0.95 -9.97 9.42
C THR A 267 -1.74 -8.97 8.60
N CYS A 268 -1.67 -9.05 7.27
CA CYS A 268 -2.18 -8.01 6.35
C CYS A 268 -1.73 -6.60 6.79
N SER A 269 -0.53 -6.51 7.39
CA SER A 269 0.01 -5.25 7.92
C SER A 269 1.48 -5.08 7.56
N SER A 270 1.76 -4.13 6.67
CA SER A 270 3.14 -3.80 6.29
C SER A 270 3.96 -3.32 7.48
N ALA A 271 3.36 -2.55 8.39
CA ALA A 271 4.03 -2.05 9.59
C ALA A 271 4.46 -3.17 10.55
N ALA A 272 3.59 -4.18 10.75
CA ALA A 272 3.92 -5.34 11.57
C ALA A 272 5.06 -6.19 10.99
N CYS A 273 5.31 -6.08 9.69
CA CYS A 273 6.36 -6.82 8.99
C CYS A 273 7.73 -6.14 9.04
N ILE A 274 7.83 -4.86 9.42
CA ILE A 274 9.09 -4.10 9.40
C ILE A 274 10.26 -4.87 10.07
N PRO A 275 10.14 -5.39 11.30
CA PRO A 275 11.26 -6.09 11.94
C PRO A 275 11.69 -7.35 11.19
N ALA A 276 10.74 -8.17 10.74
CA ALA A 276 11.02 -9.38 9.98
C ALA A 276 11.65 -9.06 8.62
N ASN A 277 11.21 -7.98 7.98
CA ASN A 277 11.67 -7.55 6.67
C ASN A 277 13.11 -6.98 6.73
N ILE A 278 13.42 -6.16 7.74
CA ILE A 278 14.79 -5.70 8.02
C ILE A 278 15.71 -6.89 8.23
N GLN A 279 15.29 -7.86 9.04
CA GLN A 279 16.11 -9.05 9.32
C GLN A 279 16.32 -9.90 8.06
N SER A 280 15.28 -10.09 7.23
CA SER A 280 15.39 -10.79 5.94
C SER A 280 16.37 -10.08 5.00
N SER A 281 16.27 -8.75 4.87
CA SER A 281 17.20 -7.95 4.06
C SER A 281 18.65 -8.07 4.53
N LYS A 282 18.88 -8.01 5.85
CA LYS A 282 20.22 -8.20 6.44
C LYS A 282 20.77 -9.61 6.22
N ASN A 283 19.92 -10.64 6.28
CA ASN A 283 20.32 -12.03 6.03
C ASN A 283 20.65 -12.30 4.55
N ILE A 284 20.05 -11.54 3.61
CA ILE A 284 20.41 -11.55 2.20
C ILE A 284 21.81 -10.97 1.99
N GLY A 285 22.22 -10.02 2.85
CA GLY A 285 23.51 -9.32 2.79
C GLY A 285 23.37 -7.82 2.56
N VAL A 286 22.16 -7.27 2.57
CA VAL A 286 21.95 -5.81 2.46
C VAL A 286 22.60 -5.12 3.67
N PRO A 287 23.41 -4.05 3.45
CA PRO A 287 24.00 -3.27 4.54
C PRO A 287 22.96 -2.76 5.53
N ASP A 288 23.30 -2.76 6.81
CA ASP A 288 22.36 -2.46 7.90
C ASP A 288 21.72 -1.07 7.74
N ASP A 289 22.52 -0.07 7.39
CA ASP A 289 22.05 1.32 7.17
C ASP A 289 21.07 1.42 6.01
N ILE A 290 21.26 0.65 4.94
CA ILE A 290 20.35 0.61 3.80
C ILE A 290 19.07 -0.14 4.16
N ALA A 291 19.16 -1.31 4.81
CA ALA A 291 17.99 -2.08 5.22
C ALA A 291 17.11 -1.31 6.21
N GLU A 292 17.71 -0.72 7.25
CA GLU A 292 17.01 0.04 8.30
C GLU A 292 16.43 1.37 7.79
N THR A 293 16.91 1.89 6.66
CA THR A 293 16.35 3.10 6.03
C THR A 293 15.30 2.73 4.99
N THR A 294 15.60 1.77 4.10
CA THR A 294 14.72 1.45 2.96
C THR A 294 13.42 0.79 3.41
N ILE A 295 13.48 -0.16 4.35
CA ILE A 295 12.29 -0.90 4.75
C ILE A 295 11.22 -0.04 5.43
N PRO A 296 11.52 0.83 6.44
CA PRO A 296 10.51 1.71 7.02
C PRO A 296 9.98 2.76 6.02
N LEU A 297 10.84 3.29 5.13
CA LEU A 297 10.40 4.20 4.08
C LEU A 297 9.54 3.47 3.04
N GLY A 298 9.90 2.24 2.67
CA GLY A 298 9.12 1.41 1.76
C GLY A 298 7.72 1.13 2.32
N CYS A 299 7.63 0.73 3.57
CA CYS A 299 6.35 0.54 4.26
C CYS A 299 5.41 1.75 4.12
N SER A 300 5.96 2.97 4.02
CA SER A 300 5.17 4.20 3.86
C SER A 300 4.93 4.59 2.41
N PHE A 301 5.94 4.50 1.54
CA PHE A 301 5.94 5.14 0.22
C PHE A 301 6.02 4.17 -0.97
N HIS A 302 6.29 2.89 -0.74
CA HIS A 302 6.46 1.88 -1.79
C HIS A 302 5.47 0.73 -1.62
N LYS A 303 4.56 0.57 -2.57
CA LYS A 303 3.42 -0.37 -2.43
C LYS A 303 3.05 -1.00 -3.78
N ASP A 304 3.95 -1.82 -4.34
CA ASP A 304 3.73 -2.47 -5.65
C ASP A 304 2.39 -3.22 -5.72
N GLY A 305 2.06 -3.98 -4.68
CA GLY A 305 0.79 -4.71 -4.62
C GLY A 305 -0.41 -3.78 -4.57
N SER A 306 -0.37 -2.74 -3.74
CA SER A 306 -1.48 -1.77 -3.68
C SER A 306 -1.62 -0.98 -4.97
N ILE A 307 -0.53 -0.71 -5.69
CA ILE A 307 -0.55 -0.04 -7.00
C ILE A 307 -1.24 -0.94 -8.04
N ILE A 308 -0.86 -2.21 -8.11
CA ILE A 308 -1.55 -3.20 -8.97
C ILE A 308 -3.03 -3.26 -8.57
N GLY A 309 -3.34 -3.31 -7.26
CA GLY A 309 -4.71 -3.30 -6.75
C GLY A 309 -5.49 -2.04 -7.13
N SER A 310 -4.84 -0.88 -7.15
CA SER A 310 -5.47 0.37 -7.60
C SER A 310 -5.78 0.35 -9.08
N VAL A 311 -4.89 -0.19 -9.91
CA VAL A 311 -5.18 -0.42 -11.33
C VAL A 311 -6.38 -1.35 -11.50
N PHE A 312 -6.45 -2.45 -10.75
CA PHE A 312 -7.60 -3.36 -10.77
C PHE A 312 -8.90 -2.67 -10.36
N LYS A 313 -8.87 -1.85 -9.30
CA LYS A 313 -10.01 -1.05 -8.83
C LYS A 313 -10.48 -0.05 -9.89
N ILE A 314 -9.56 0.71 -10.47
CA ILE A 314 -9.85 1.66 -11.54
C ILE A 314 -10.47 0.95 -12.74
N MET A 315 -9.82 -0.12 -13.20
CA MET A 315 -10.29 -0.87 -14.38
C MET A 315 -11.61 -1.59 -14.14
N PHE A 316 -11.90 -2.02 -12.91
CA PHE A 316 -13.20 -2.55 -12.55
C PHE A 316 -14.30 -1.51 -12.79
N LEU A 317 -14.13 -0.28 -12.32
CA LEU A 317 -15.07 0.81 -12.53
C LEU A 317 -15.11 1.26 -14.00
N VAL A 318 -13.97 1.33 -14.68
CA VAL A 318 -13.91 1.63 -16.13
C VAL A 318 -14.78 0.66 -16.93
N TYR A 319 -14.67 -0.63 -16.66
CA TYR A 319 -15.51 -1.63 -17.33
C TYR A 319 -16.96 -1.56 -16.86
N LEU A 320 -17.20 -1.32 -15.58
CA LEU A 320 -18.55 -1.23 -15.01
C LEU A 320 -19.34 -0.05 -15.60
N PHE A 321 -18.71 1.12 -15.69
CA PHE A 321 -19.33 2.34 -16.19
C PHE A 321 -19.17 2.53 -17.72
N GLY A 322 -18.49 1.61 -18.40
CA GLY A 322 -18.26 1.72 -19.86
C GLY A 322 -17.37 2.93 -20.24
N THR A 323 -16.54 3.43 -19.31
CA THR A 323 -15.69 4.61 -19.55
C THR A 323 -14.63 4.32 -20.60
N ASN A 324 -14.47 5.20 -21.58
CA ASN A 324 -13.47 5.03 -22.62
C ASN A 324 -12.11 5.59 -22.17
N ILE A 325 -11.14 4.71 -21.90
CA ILE A 325 -9.78 5.07 -21.53
C ILE A 325 -8.72 4.70 -22.58
N TRP A 326 -9.14 4.31 -23.78
CA TRP A 326 -8.25 3.79 -24.83
C TRP A 326 -7.38 4.83 -25.52
N SER A 327 -7.42 6.09 -25.07
CA SER A 327 -6.47 7.11 -25.47
C SER A 327 -5.20 7.03 -24.64
N TRP A 328 -4.08 7.55 -25.16
CA TRP A 328 -2.84 7.64 -24.38
C TRP A 328 -3.00 8.50 -23.11
N GLN A 329 -3.86 9.53 -23.18
CA GLN A 329 -4.21 10.36 -22.04
C GLN A 329 -4.96 9.57 -20.96
N GLY A 330 -5.95 8.74 -21.35
CA GLY A 330 -6.68 7.88 -20.43
C GLY A 330 -5.79 6.85 -19.73
N ILE A 331 -4.89 6.21 -20.47
CA ILE A 331 -3.91 5.27 -19.89
C ILE A 331 -2.98 6.01 -18.92
N LEU A 332 -2.48 7.19 -19.29
CA LEU A 332 -1.64 8.01 -18.43
C LEU A 332 -2.39 8.43 -17.16
N GLN A 333 -3.69 8.79 -17.27
CA GLN A 333 -4.52 9.13 -16.14
C GLN A 333 -4.68 7.94 -15.18
N VAL A 334 -4.90 6.72 -15.67
CA VAL A 334 -4.96 5.52 -14.84
C VAL A 334 -3.64 5.29 -14.09
N VAL A 335 -2.51 5.37 -14.80
CA VAL A 335 -1.17 5.19 -14.20
C VAL A 335 -0.91 6.27 -13.14
N ALA A 336 -1.16 7.53 -13.47
CA ALA A 336 -0.96 8.65 -12.56
C ALA A 336 -1.85 8.53 -11.33
N THR A 337 -3.14 8.18 -11.52
CA THR A 337 -4.09 7.97 -10.41
C THR A 337 -3.65 6.82 -9.51
N ALA A 338 -3.30 5.66 -10.08
CA ALA A 338 -2.85 4.52 -9.30
C ALA A 338 -1.58 4.85 -8.49
N PHE A 339 -0.64 5.60 -9.08
CA PHE A 339 0.59 6.02 -8.43
C PHE A 339 0.31 7.03 -7.30
N VAL A 340 -0.40 8.13 -7.60
CA VAL A 340 -0.71 9.19 -6.63
C VAL A 340 -1.55 8.66 -5.47
N ALA A 341 -2.56 7.85 -5.75
CA ALA A 341 -3.42 7.26 -4.73
C ALA A 341 -2.66 6.37 -3.74
N ASN A 342 -1.50 5.84 -4.09
CA ASN A 342 -0.68 5.01 -3.21
C ASN A 342 0.54 5.73 -2.61
N LEU A 343 1.10 6.74 -3.30
CA LEU A 343 2.26 7.50 -2.81
C LEU A 343 1.93 8.32 -1.56
N LEU A 344 0.72 8.89 -1.51
CA LEU A 344 0.30 9.80 -0.44
C LEU A 344 -0.28 9.08 0.78
N ILE A 345 -0.47 7.76 0.69
CA ILE A 345 -1.00 6.97 1.79
C ILE A 345 0.17 6.35 2.55
N THR A 346 0.49 6.93 3.69
CA THR A 346 1.40 6.32 4.66
C THR A 346 0.81 5.01 5.17
N ALA A 347 1.68 4.12 5.70
CA ALA A 347 1.30 2.81 6.22
C ALA A 347 0.29 2.92 7.38
N VAL A 348 -0.96 3.00 7.04
CA VAL A 348 -2.07 2.96 7.99
C VAL A 348 -2.52 1.50 8.07
N PRO A 349 -2.42 0.85 9.24
CA PRO A 349 -3.03 -0.47 9.41
C PRO A 349 -4.55 -0.31 9.27
N ILE A 350 -5.18 -1.20 8.51
CA ILE A 350 -6.63 -1.30 8.36
C ILE A 350 -7.31 0.07 8.14
N GLY A 351 -7.78 0.36 6.92
CA GLY A 351 -8.44 1.63 6.56
C GLY A 351 -7.62 2.54 5.63
N GLY A 352 -6.32 2.30 5.44
CA GLY A 352 -5.51 3.05 4.45
C GLY A 352 -6.01 2.89 3.01
N GLY A 353 -6.68 1.78 2.72
CA GLY A 353 -7.36 1.55 1.43
C GLY A 353 -8.41 2.62 1.12
N THR A 354 -9.20 3.02 2.09
CA THR A 354 -10.31 3.97 1.88
C THR A 354 -9.84 5.33 1.37
N ILE A 355 -8.66 5.80 1.81
CA ILE A 355 -8.07 7.04 1.30
C ILE A 355 -7.69 6.88 -0.17
N SER A 356 -7.01 5.76 -0.52
CA SER A 356 -6.67 5.42 -1.91
C SER A 356 -7.90 5.37 -2.80
N GLU A 357 -8.95 4.74 -2.32
CA GLU A 357 -10.20 4.55 -3.03
C GLU A 357 -10.89 5.88 -3.30
N MET A 358 -10.98 6.75 -2.31
CA MET A 358 -11.52 8.10 -2.49
C MET A 358 -10.69 8.94 -3.47
N MET A 359 -9.36 8.82 -3.43
CA MET A 359 -8.49 9.48 -4.40
C MET A 359 -8.70 8.92 -5.81
N ILE A 360 -8.87 7.61 -5.96
CA ILE A 360 -9.20 6.99 -7.23
C ILE A 360 -10.51 7.56 -7.78
N LEU A 361 -11.56 7.61 -6.96
CA LEU A 361 -12.86 8.15 -7.40
C LEU A 361 -12.74 9.60 -7.81
N SER A 362 -12.07 10.44 -7.02
CA SER A 362 -11.90 11.86 -7.30
C SER A 362 -11.07 12.13 -8.57
N LEU A 363 -9.92 11.45 -8.72
CA LEU A 363 -9.01 11.66 -9.86
C LEU A 363 -9.54 11.11 -11.18
N MET A 364 -10.32 10.03 -11.11
CA MET A 364 -10.94 9.41 -12.28
C MET A 364 -12.32 9.98 -12.61
N GLY A 365 -12.89 10.82 -11.71
CA GLY A 365 -14.23 11.40 -11.89
C GLY A 365 -15.38 10.40 -11.68
N PHE A 366 -15.14 9.30 -10.96
CA PHE A 366 -16.18 8.33 -10.63
C PHE A 366 -17.06 8.81 -9.47
N PRO A 367 -18.36 8.43 -9.44
CA PRO A 367 -19.25 8.79 -8.34
C PRO A 367 -18.74 8.30 -7.00
N VAL A 368 -18.84 9.13 -5.95
CA VAL A 368 -18.43 8.77 -4.58
C VAL A 368 -19.22 7.55 -4.05
N ALA A 369 -20.44 7.37 -4.53
CA ALA A 369 -21.27 6.20 -4.26
C ALA A 369 -20.62 4.86 -4.69
N SER A 370 -19.59 4.88 -5.55
CA SER A 370 -18.81 3.69 -5.93
C SER A 370 -17.77 3.25 -4.90
N LEU A 371 -17.56 4.02 -3.82
CA LEU A 371 -16.56 3.68 -2.80
C LEU A 371 -16.71 2.26 -2.25
N PRO A 372 -17.92 1.77 -1.94
CA PRO A 372 -18.10 0.43 -1.40
C PRO A 372 -17.64 -0.67 -2.36
N ILE A 373 -17.80 -0.45 -3.67
CA ILE A 373 -17.32 -1.39 -4.71
C ILE A 373 -15.80 -1.54 -4.58
N LEU A 374 -15.08 -0.44 -4.46
CA LEU A 374 -13.62 -0.44 -4.31
C LEU A 374 -13.20 -1.02 -2.97
N THR A 375 -13.93 -0.76 -1.88
CA THR A 375 -13.65 -1.29 -0.54
C THR A 375 -13.77 -2.82 -0.50
N ILE A 376 -14.75 -3.40 -1.20
CA ILE A 376 -14.87 -4.85 -1.33
C ILE A 376 -13.65 -5.42 -2.07
N ILE A 377 -13.27 -4.84 -3.21
CA ILE A 377 -12.08 -5.28 -3.95
C ILE A 377 -10.84 -5.18 -3.06
N ALA A 378 -10.64 -4.06 -2.37
CA ALA A 378 -9.52 -3.88 -1.46
C ALA A 378 -9.47 -4.99 -0.37
N THR A 379 -10.63 -5.32 0.20
CA THR A 379 -10.74 -6.34 1.25
C THR A 379 -10.34 -7.73 0.75
N ILE A 380 -10.79 -8.13 -0.43
CA ILE A 380 -10.50 -9.46 -0.97
C ILE A 380 -9.04 -9.62 -1.44
N ILE A 381 -8.39 -8.53 -1.90
CA ILE A 381 -7.01 -8.57 -2.38
C ILE A 381 -5.97 -8.19 -1.31
N ASP A 382 -6.38 -7.84 -0.08
CA ASP A 382 -5.49 -7.26 0.94
C ASP A 382 -4.28 -8.14 1.28
N ALA A 383 -4.49 -9.44 1.51
CA ALA A 383 -3.41 -10.37 1.85
C ALA A 383 -2.33 -10.48 0.75
N PRO A 384 -2.67 -10.76 -0.53
CA PRO A 384 -1.67 -10.80 -1.59
C PRO A 384 -1.09 -9.41 -1.92
N ALA A 385 -1.85 -8.31 -1.75
CA ALA A 385 -1.33 -6.96 -1.94
C ALA A 385 -0.29 -6.60 -0.87
N THR A 386 -0.58 -6.86 0.40
CA THR A 386 0.36 -6.65 1.50
C THR A 386 1.62 -7.51 1.34
N MET A 387 1.47 -8.75 0.88
CA MET A 387 2.63 -9.59 0.57
C MET A 387 3.55 -8.93 -0.47
N LEU A 388 3.01 -8.47 -1.58
CA LEU A 388 3.82 -7.80 -2.61
C LEU A 388 4.45 -6.51 -2.09
N ASN A 389 3.71 -5.67 -1.34
CA ASN A 389 4.26 -4.46 -0.76
C ASN A 389 5.50 -4.75 0.08
N VAL A 390 5.38 -5.66 1.03
CA VAL A 390 6.43 -5.96 2.01
C VAL A 390 7.64 -6.66 1.36
N VAL A 391 7.40 -7.64 0.49
CA VAL A 391 8.45 -8.36 -0.23
C VAL A 391 9.15 -7.43 -1.23
N GLY A 392 8.41 -6.53 -1.85
CA GLY A 392 8.92 -5.49 -2.74
C GLY A 392 9.89 -4.53 -2.04
N ASP A 393 9.62 -4.16 -0.79
CA ASP A 393 10.53 -3.34 0.01
C ASP A 393 11.89 -4.02 0.20
N CYS A 394 11.89 -5.32 0.50
CA CYS A 394 13.11 -6.11 0.61
C CYS A 394 13.89 -6.15 -0.72
N CYS A 395 13.19 -6.43 -1.82
CA CYS A 395 13.79 -6.44 -3.15
C CYS A 395 14.35 -5.07 -3.53
N SER A 396 13.62 -3.99 -3.22
CA SER A 396 14.05 -2.60 -3.41
C SER A 396 15.30 -2.29 -2.60
N SER A 397 15.41 -2.77 -1.36
CA SER A 397 16.62 -2.58 -0.54
C SER A 397 17.87 -3.20 -1.18
N MET A 398 17.73 -4.33 -1.87
CA MET A 398 18.82 -4.95 -2.63
C MET A 398 19.22 -4.11 -3.85
N LEU A 399 18.25 -3.54 -4.58
CA LEU A 399 18.52 -2.64 -5.71
C LEU A 399 19.21 -1.36 -5.25
N VAL A 400 18.80 -0.81 -4.11
CA VAL A 400 19.45 0.36 -3.50
C VAL A 400 20.89 0.02 -3.09
N ALA A 401 21.14 -1.12 -2.44
CA ALA A 401 22.48 -1.56 -2.10
C ALA A 401 23.38 -1.68 -3.34
N ARG A 402 22.86 -2.24 -4.43
CA ARG A 402 23.55 -2.32 -5.70
C ARG A 402 23.96 -0.95 -6.27
N ARG A 403 23.08 0.05 -6.16
CA ARG A 403 23.31 1.40 -6.69
C ARG A 403 24.24 2.23 -5.81
N VAL A 404 24.20 2.03 -4.48
CA VAL A 404 24.99 2.79 -3.51
C VAL A 404 26.40 2.22 -3.35
N ASP A 405 26.50 0.88 -3.19
CA ASP A 405 27.74 0.17 -2.85
C ASP A 405 28.36 -0.61 -4.03
N GLY A 406 27.71 -0.58 -5.20
CA GLY A 406 28.22 -1.22 -6.42
C GLY A 406 27.91 -2.72 -6.51
N LYS A 407 28.62 -3.44 -7.39
CA LYS A 407 28.29 -4.83 -7.74
C LYS A 407 28.58 -5.84 -6.60
N ASP A 408 29.54 -5.53 -5.76
CA ASP A 408 30.06 -6.46 -4.72
C ASP A 408 29.40 -6.30 -3.36
N TRP A 409 28.32 -5.51 -3.27
CA TRP A 409 27.60 -5.24 -2.02
C TRP A 409 27.23 -6.53 -1.25
N ILE A 410 26.85 -7.57 -1.96
CA ILE A 410 26.36 -8.84 -1.41
C ILE A 410 27.46 -9.61 -0.64
N HIS A 411 28.73 -9.36 -0.95
CA HIS A 411 29.90 -9.98 -0.31
C HIS A 411 30.59 -9.07 0.71
N ALA A 412 30.11 -7.84 0.88
CA ALA A 412 30.75 -6.88 1.78
C ALA A 412 30.71 -7.32 3.24
N LYS A 413 29.65 -8.02 3.65
CA LYS A 413 29.47 -8.56 5.00
C LYS A 413 30.34 -9.80 5.22
N ASP A 414 30.34 -10.70 4.25
CA ASP A 414 31.16 -11.92 4.28
C ASP A 414 32.66 -11.56 4.44
N LYS A 415 33.12 -10.49 3.76
CA LYS A 415 34.49 -9.98 3.89
C LYS A 415 34.80 -9.40 5.27
N LYS A 416 33.84 -8.69 5.90
CA LYS A 416 34.01 -8.15 7.26
C LYS A 416 34.07 -9.24 8.32
N ASP A 417 33.19 -10.22 8.22
CA ASP A 417 33.15 -11.35 9.18
C ASP A 417 34.43 -12.19 9.09
N ASN A 418 34.92 -12.48 7.89
CA ASN A 418 36.20 -13.16 7.67
C ASN A 418 37.39 -12.38 8.26
N VAL A 419 37.43 -11.05 8.12
CA VAL A 419 38.49 -10.21 8.70
C VAL A 419 38.45 -10.21 10.23
N VAL A 420 37.23 -10.20 10.82
CA VAL A 420 37.05 -10.26 12.28
C VAL A 420 37.49 -11.62 12.82
N GLU A 421 37.10 -12.70 12.15
CA GLU A 421 37.47 -14.08 12.53
C GLU A 421 38.97 -14.32 12.40
N THR A 422 39.60 -13.84 11.33
CA THR A 422 41.07 -13.91 11.15
C THR A 422 41.83 -13.12 12.23
N LYS A 423 41.33 -11.90 12.59
CA LYS A 423 41.92 -11.12 13.67
C LYS A 423 41.77 -11.81 15.04
N ALA A 424 40.64 -12.47 15.29
CA ALA A 424 40.39 -13.21 16.51
C ALA A 424 41.31 -14.46 16.63
N LEU A 425 41.53 -15.17 15.51
CA LEU A 425 42.45 -16.29 15.44
C LEU A 425 43.90 -15.86 15.69
N VAL A 426 44.36 -14.80 15.03
CA VAL A 426 45.71 -14.24 15.22
C VAL A 426 45.91 -13.73 16.65
N LYS A 427 44.88 -13.21 17.31
CA LYS A 427 44.97 -12.79 18.71
C LYS A 427 45.07 -14.00 19.65
N LYS A 428 44.30 -15.06 19.39
CA LYS A 428 44.43 -16.33 20.18
C LYS A 428 45.79 -16.99 20.02
N GLU A 429 46.36 -17.02 18.82
CA GLU A 429 47.71 -17.55 18.58
C GLU A 429 48.78 -16.76 19.36
N LYS A 430 48.70 -15.42 19.33
CA LYS A 430 49.65 -14.57 20.10
C LYS A 430 49.53 -14.77 21.62
N GLU A 431 48.32 -14.95 22.14
CA GLU A 431 48.10 -15.24 23.57
C GLU A 431 48.62 -16.62 23.97
N THR A 432 48.52 -17.61 23.08
CA THR A 432 49.02 -18.97 23.30
C THR A 432 50.55 -18.98 23.26
N ASP A 433 51.19 -18.27 22.33
CA ASP A 433 52.64 -18.14 22.25
C ASP A 433 53.23 -17.38 23.44
N THR A 434 52.54 -16.36 23.93
CA THR A 434 52.94 -15.58 25.10
C THR A 434 52.89 -16.45 26.36
N LYS A 435 51.86 -17.28 26.53
CA LYS A 435 51.75 -18.25 27.65
C LYS A 435 52.78 -19.37 27.55
N ALA A 436 53.16 -19.84 26.37
CA ALA A 436 54.17 -20.83 26.16
C ALA A 436 55.57 -20.30 26.49
N LYS A 437 55.89 -19.05 26.12
CA LYS A 437 57.15 -18.37 26.46
C LYS A 437 57.28 -18.04 27.95
N SER A 438 56.16 -17.71 28.61
CA SER A 438 56.15 -17.47 30.07
C SER A 438 56.45 -18.77 30.87
N LYS A 439 55.90 -19.92 30.46
CA LYS A 439 56.12 -21.20 31.07
C LYS A 439 57.54 -21.72 30.86
N LYS A 440 58.31 -21.29 29.85
CA LYS A 440 59.74 -21.64 29.64
C LYS A 440 60.71 -20.78 30.41
N LYS A 441 60.29 -19.63 30.98
CA LYS A 441 61.11 -18.74 31.78
C LYS A 441 61.03 -19.08 33.29
N THR A 442 60.12 -19.96 33.71
CA THR A 442 59.91 -20.34 35.13
C THR A 442 60.36 -21.77 35.43
N LYS A 443 61.08 -22.41 34.49
CA LYS A 443 61.92 -23.61 34.73
C LYS A 443 63.39 -23.23 34.54
#